data_66fa9bb344fb2cd67d361e4883460dff
#
_entry.id   66fa9bb344fb2cd67d361e4883460dff
#
_cell.length_a   1.000
_cell.length_b   1.000
_cell.length_c   1.000
_cell.angle_alpha   90.00
_cell.angle_beta   90.00
_cell.angle_gamma   90.00
#
_symmetry.space_group_name_H-M   'P 1'
#
loop_
_entity.id
_entity.type
_entity.pdbx_description
1 polymer ?
#
loop_
_entity_poly.entity_id
_entity_poly.type
_entity_poly.pdbx_seq_one_letter_code
_entity_poly.pdbx_strand_id
1 'polypeptide(L)'
;MKIICTKSNLVHAVSIVSKAVSNNTTLPILKCILIEAVAGNIRLTANDMELGIETTIDGHIDAPGKIAIEAKLFSEIVRKLPDNDVMIETDDQYKATITCEKACFQIMGQEGEEFPSLPEIEKNQSITLSQFSLKEVIRQTIFSISDNENTKLMTGELFEVKDDQLSVVSLDGHRISIRHIELKDHYDPFKVVVPGNTLQEIVKIISGEMDENVSIYVTSKHILFEFDNTRVVSRLLEGEYYKISQMLSSDYETKIIINKKEFLNCIDRASLLIRESDKKPIIINITDHSLKLNINSFFGSMEEEILIQKEGRDLLIGFNPKFLMDVLRVIDDEEINIYLVNPKAPCYIKDDAGTYNYLILPVNFNH
;
A
#
# COMPACT_ATOMS: atom_id res chain seq x y z
N MET A 1 -28.90 13.53 -18.08
CA MET A 1 -28.86 12.61 -16.92
C MET A 1 -29.57 13.27 -15.73
N LYS A 2 -30.33 12.48 -14.92
CA LYS A 2 -30.85 12.97 -13.64
C LYS A 2 -30.88 11.85 -12.61
N ILE A 3 -30.19 12.05 -11.50
CA ILE A 3 -30.02 11.08 -10.41
C ILE A 3 -30.25 11.72 -9.05
N ILE A 4 -30.69 10.90 -8.09
CA ILE A 4 -30.87 11.28 -6.69
C ILE A 4 -30.21 10.19 -5.83
N CYS A 5 -29.31 10.57 -4.93
CA CYS A 5 -28.67 9.66 -3.98
C CYS A 5 -28.39 10.37 -2.66
N THR A 6 -28.13 9.61 -1.60
CA THR A 6 -27.79 10.21 -0.31
C THR A 6 -26.39 10.86 -0.39
N LYS A 7 -26.21 11.97 0.32
CA LYS A 7 -24.89 12.61 0.44
C LYS A 7 -23.83 11.63 0.95
N SER A 8 -24.18 10.80 1.94
CA SER A 8 -23.25 9.83 2.52
C SER A 8 -22.68 8.88 1.47
N ASN A 9 -23.56 8.24 0.66
CA ASN A 9 -23.13 7.33 -0.41
C ASN A 9 -22.28 8.06 -1.46
N LEU A 10 -22.68 9.28 -1.82
CA LEU A 10 -21.96 10.08 -2.82
C LEU A 10 -20.56 10.50 -2.32
N VAL A 11 -20.44 10.96 -1.07
CA VAL A 11 -19.14 11.31 -0.44
C VAL A 11 -18.23 10.09 -0.39
N HIS A 12 -18.78 8.94 0.03
CA HIS A 12 -18.02 7.69 0.11
C HIS A 12 -17.47 7.29 -1.28
N ALA A 13 -18.33 7.21 -2.27
CA ALA A 13 -17.93 6.84 -3.64
C ALA A 13 -16.91 7.80 -4.24
N VAL A 14 -17.14 9.12 -4.10
CA VAL A 14 -16.19 10.14 -4.57
C VAL A 14 -14.85 10.01 -3.87
N SER A 15 -14.82 9.69 -2.58
CA SER A 15 -13.57 9.49 -1.83
C SER A 15 -12.77 8.27 -2.30
N ILE A 16 -13.47 7.20 -2.69
CA ILE A 16 -12.90 5.98 -3.26
C ILE A 16 -12.30 6.25 -4.64
N VAL A 17 -13.11 6.71 -5.59
CA VAL A 17 -12.67 6.85 -6.99
C VAL A 17 -11.63 7.96 -7.17
N SER A 18 -11.65 8.99 -6.31
CA SER A 18 -10.65 10.08 -6.35
C SER A 18 -9.21 9.59 -6.18
N LYS A 19 -8.99 8.36 -5.71
CA LYS A 19 -7.67 7.74 -5.59
C LYS A 19 -7.03 7.39 -6.94
N ALA A 20 -7.86 7.24 -7.99
CA ALA A 20 -7.39 6.98 -9.35
C ALA A 20 -7.46 8.24 -10.25
N VAL A 21 -7.65 9.42 -9.68
CA VAL A 21 -7.62 10.67 -10.45
C VAL A 21 -6.19 11.11 -10.70
N SER A 22 -5.85 11.37 -11.96
CA SER A 22 -4.52 11.87 -12.31
C SER A 22 -4.34 13.34 -11.95
N ASN A 23 -3.31 13.65 -11.17
CA ASN A 23 -2.93 15.03 -10.87
C ASN A 23 -1.99 15.63 -11.95
N ASN A 24 -1.18 14.79 -12.61
CA ASN A 24 -0.14 15.16 -13.56
C ASN A 24 -0.43 14.56 -14.94
N THR A 25 -1.47 15.06 -15.63
CA THR A 25 -1.85 14.56 -16.95
C THR A 25 -1.99 15.69 -17.95
N THR A 26 -1.67 15.42 -19.20
CA THR A 26 -1.95 16.29 -20.34
C THR A 26 -3.39 16.11 -20.88
N LEU A 27 -4.10 15.07 -20.44
CA LEU A 27 -5.48 14.79 -20.84
C LEU A 27 -6.44 15.31 -19.75
N PRO A 28 -7.14 16.45 -19.98
CA PRO A 28 -7.98 17.08 -18.96
C PRO A 28 -9.07 16.15 -18.38
N ILE A 29 -9.59 15.24 -19.20
CA ILE A 29 -10.67 14.33 -18.80
C ILE A 29 -10.22 13.34 -17.69
N LEU A 30 -8.93 13.00 -17.60
CA LEU A 30 -8.39 12.15 -16.53
C LEU A 30 -8.31 12.87 -15.16
N LYS A 31 -8.59 14.17 -15.12
CA LYS A 31 -8.79 14.91 -13.85
C LYS A 31 -10.23 14.88 -13.38
N CYS A 32 -11.10 14.21 -14.12
CA CYS A 32 -12.51 14.12 -13.83
C CYS A 32 -12.88 12.76 -13.19
N ILE A 33 -14.03 12.76 -12.53
CA ILE A 33 -14.77 11.56 -12.18
C ILE A 33 -15.89 11.43 -13.20
N LEU A 34 -15.99 10.28 -13.86
CA LEU A 34 -17.13 9.92 -14.69
C LEU A 34 -18.27 9.46 -13.78
N ILE A 35 -19.46 10.03 -13.98
CA ILE A 35 -20.70 9.61 -13.35
C ILE A 35 -21.60 9.06 -14.44
N GLU A 36 -22.02 7.82 -14.28
CA GLU A 36 -22.90 7.11 -15.22
C GLU A 36 -24.19 6.67 -14.51
N ALA A 37 -25.31 6.94 -15.12
CA ALA A 37 -26.62 6.46 -14.71
C ALA A 37 -27.15 5.52 -15.80
N VAL A 38 -26.89 4.23 -15.69
CA VAL A 38 -27.21 3.22 -16.71
C VAL A 38 -27.72 1.94 -16.05
N ALA A 39 -28.75 1.34 -16.64
CA ALA A 39 -29.30 0.04 -16.24
C ALA A 39 -29.66 -0.08 -14.74
N GLY A 40 -30.12 1.02 -14.13
CA GLY A 40 -30.58 1.04 -12.73
C GLY A 40 -29.46 1.26 -11.71
N ASN A 41 -28.21 1.41 -12.13
CA ASN A 41 -27.06 1.66 -11.26
C ASN A 41 -26.47 3.05 -11.48
N ILE A 42 -26.08 3.70 -10.39
CA ILE A 42 -25.29 4.93 -10.41
C ILE A 42 -23.83 4.51 -10.19
N ARG A 43 -22.99 4.71 -11.20
CA ARG A 43 -21.59 4.31 -11.21
C ARG A 43 -20.71 5.54 -11.25
N LEU A 44 -19.65 5.53 -10.43
CA LEU A 44 -18.59 6.51 -10.47
C LEU A 44 -17.29 5.83 -10.89
N THR A 45 -16.54 6.44 -11.80
CA THR A 45 -15.27 5.91 -12.29
C THR A 45 -14.21 7.00 -12.35
N ALA A 46 -12.98 6.69 -11.94
CA ALA A 46 -11.79 7.48 -12.24
C ALA A 46 -10.69 6.58 -12.78
N ASN A 47 -9.80 7.14 -13.59
CA ASN A 47 -8.80 6.40 -14.32
C ASN A 47 -7.62 7.31 -14.68
N ASP A 48 -6.39 6.90 -14.34
CA ASP A 48 -5.16 7.61 -14.74
C ASP A 48 -4.37 6.85 -15.82
N MET A 49 -4.96 5.82 -16.43
CA MET A 49 -4.41 4.89 -17.42
C MET A 49 -3.50 3.79 -16.86
N GLU A 50 -3.05 3.88 -15.62
CA GLU A 50 -2.30 2.84 -14.90
C GLU A 50 -3.18 2.22 -13.80
N LEU A 51 -3.96 3.05 -13.11
CA LEU A 51 -4.89 2.70 -12.05
C LEU A 51 -6.29 3.22 -12.41
N GLY A 52 -7.27 2.33 -12.42
CA GLY A 52 -8.68 2.68 -12.58
C GLY A 52 -9.49 2.17 -11.40
N ILE A 53 -10.39 2.99 -10.90
CA ILE A 53 -11.31 2.64 -9.82
C ILE A 53 -12.73 2.96 -10.23
N GLU A 54 -13.59 1.96 -10.07
CA GLU A 54 -15.03 2.06 -10.33
C GLU A 54 -15.77 1.63 -9.06
N THR A 55 -16.80 2.37 -8.69
CA THR A 55 -17.71 1.99 -7.59
C THR A 55 -19.15 2.31 -7.94
N THR A 56 -20.08 1.51 -7.44
CA THR A 56 -21.51 1.74 -7.63
C THR A 56 -22.16 2.15 -6.31
N ILE A 57 -23.16 3.03 -6.39
CA ILE A 57 -23.95 3.47 -5.25
C ILE A 57 -25.44 3.30 -5.53
N ASP A 58 -26.18 3.13 -4.45
CA ASP A 58 -27.63 3.13 -4.50
C ASP A 58 -28.18 4.54 -4.72
N GLY A 59 -29.23 4.64 -5.52
CA GLY A 59 -29.90 5.89 -5.78
C GLY A 59 -31.03 5.72 -6.77
N HIS A 60 -31.78 6.80 -7.00
CA HIS A 60 -32.84 6.85 -7.97
C HIS A 60 -32.38 7.50 -9.28
N ILE A 61 -32.75 6.90 -10.40
CA ILE A 61 -32.41 7.40 -11.73
C ILE A 61 -33.69 7.84 -12.41
N ASP A 62 -33.89 9.15 -12.53
CA ASP A 62 -35.02 9.73 -13.29
C ASP A 62 -34.74 9.73 -14.80
N ALA A 63 -33.48 9.98 -15.17
CA ALA A 63 -33.02 9.97 -16.56
C ALA A 63 -31.63 9.41 -16.68
N PRO A 64 -31.39 8.42 -17.59
CA PRO A 64 -30.06 7.88 -17.81
C PRO A 64 -29.12 8.89 -18.48
N GLY A 65 -27.81 8.63 -18.40
CA GLY A 65 -26.79 9.44 -19.07
C GLY A 65 -25.44 9.36 -18.40
N LYS A 66 -24.49 10.15 -18.92
CA LYS A 66 -23.10 10.19 -18.46
C LYS A 66 -22.58 11.61 -18.44
N ILE A 67 -21.72 11.92 -17.48
CA ILE A 67 -20.97 13.18 -17.40
C ILE A 67 -19.64 12.96 -16.71
N ALA A 68 -18.58 13.60 -17.18
CA ALA A 68 -17.30 13.68 -16.50
C ALA A 68 -17.16 15.04 -15.81
N ILE A 69 -16.95 15.06 -14.50
CA ILE A 69 -16.86 16.28 -13.67
C ILE A 69 -15.48 16.35 -13.02
N GLU A 70 -14.89 17.53 -13.01
CA GLU A 70 -13.57 17.75 -12.37
C GLU A 70 -13.61 17.33 -10.90
N ALA A 71 -12.73 16.36 -10.57
CA ALA A 71 -12.77 15.58 -9.34
C ALA A 71 -12.57 16.42 -8.08
N LYS A 72 -11.62 17.37 -8.11
CA LYS A 72 -11.29 18.19 -6.94
C LYS A 72 -12.46 19.07 -6.55
N LEU A 73 -13.00 19.84 -7.51
CA LEU A 73 -14.13 20.71 -7.28
C LEU A 73 -15.39 19.92 -6.85
N PHE A 74 -15.68 18.82 -7.55
CA PHE A 74 -16.80 17.97 -7.23
C PHE A 74 -16.71 17.39 -5.82
N SER A 75 -15.55 16.87 -5.44
CA SER A 75 -15.27 16.35 -4.09
C SER A 75 -15.43 17.42 -3.00
N GLU A 76 -15.00 18.66 -3.26
CA GLU A 76 -15.16 19.78 -2.32
C GLU A 76 -16.61 20.19 -2.15
N ILE A 77 -17.38 20.24 -3.25
CA ILE A 77 -18.82 20.55 -3.23
C ILE A 77 -19.55 19.48 -2.41
N VAL A 78 -19.44 18.21 -2.79
CA VAL A 78 -20.17 17.11 -2.18
C VAL A 78 -19.92 17.01 -0.68
N ARG A 79 -18.69 17.20 -0.24
CA ARG A 79 -18.35 17.22 1.20
C ARG A 79 -19.03 18.32 1.99
N LYS A 80 -19.27 19.49 1.36
CA LYS A 80 -19.85 20.68 2.02
C LYS A 80 -21.37 20.77 1.93
N LEU A 81 -22.02 19.88 1.16
CA LEU A 81 -23.49 19.83 1.10
C LEU A 81 -24.09 19.50 2.49
N PRO A 82 -25.36 19.91 2.74
CA PRO A 82 -26.13 19.40 3.88
C PRO A 82 -26.24 17.87 3.88
N ASP A 83 -26.54 17.28 5.04
CA ASP A 83 -26.68 15.82 5.17
C ASP A 83 -28.08 15.36 4.78
N ASN A 84 -28.34 15.33 3.47
CA ASN A 84 -29.62 14.98 2.88
C ASN A 84 -29.42 14.38 1.47
N ASP A 85 -30.52 14.11 0.77
CA ASP A 85 -30.47 13.65 -0.62
C ASP A 85 -29.87 14.73 -1.53
N VAL A 86 -29.01 14.28 -2.44
CA VAL A 86 -28.36 15.09 -3.47
C VAL A 86 -28.94 14.72 -4.82
N MET A 87 -29.46 15.72 -5.51
CA MET A 87 -29.88 15.58 -6.90
C MET A 87 -28.81 16.15 -7.84
N ILE A 88 -28.44 15.37 -8.83
CA ILE A 88 -27.53 15.80 -9.91
C ILE A 88 -28.28 15.70 -11.22
N GLU A 89 -28.42 16.84 -11.92
CA GLU A 89 -29.06 16.94 -13.21
C GLU A 89 -28.11 17.56 -14.23
N THR A 90 -28.06 16.99 -15.44
CA THR A 90 -27.19 17.49 -16.52
C THR A 90 -28.00 17.85 -17.75
N ASP A 91 -27.62 18.94 -18.41
CA ASP A 91 -28.18 19.36 -19.69
C ASP A 91 -27.31 18.89 -20.89
N ASP A 92 -27.78 19.24 -22.09
CA ASP A 92 -27.13 18.90 -23.37
C ASP A 92 -25.81 19.66 -23.61
N GLN A 93 -25.47 20.63 -22.75
CA GLN A 93 -24.23 21.39 -22.80
C GLN A 93 -23.22 20.92 -21.74
N TYR A 94 -23.44 19.74 -21.16
CA TYR A 94 -22.65 19.15 -20.07
C TYR A 94 -22.57 20.01 -18.81
N LYS A 95 -23.55 20.88 -18.58
CA LYS A 95 -23.67 21.63 -17.34
C LYS A 95 -24.35 20.78 -16.30
N ALA A 96 -23.68 20.52 -15.19
CA ALA A 96 -24.22 19.77 -14.06
C ALA A 96 -24.82 20.73 -13.02
N THR A 97 -26.07 20.55 -12.65
CA THR A 97 -26.74 21.20 -11.53
C THR A 97 -26.83 20.23 -10.37
N ILE A 98 -26.16 20.57 -9.27
CA ILE A 98 -26.10 19.76 -8.04
C ILE A 98 -26.93 20.48 -6.98
N THR A 99 -28.02 19.85 -6.55
CA THR A 99 -28.95 20.44 -5.58
C THR A 99 -29.07 19.57 -4.34
N CYS A 100 -28.98 20.20 -3.17
CA CYS A 100 -29.24 19.57 -1.88
C CYS A 100 -29.89 20.60 -0.97
N GLU A 101 -31.14 20.37 -0.56
CA GLU A 101 -31.99 21.32 0.16
C GLU A 101 -32.05 22.70 -0.54
N LYS A 102 -31.45 23.73 0.08
CA LYS A 102 -31.39 25.10 -0.46
C LYS A 102 -30.09 25.40 -1.21
N ALA A 103 -29.13 24.49 -1.14
CA ALA A 103 -27.87 24.66 -1.85
C ALA A 103 -28.02 24.18 -3.30
N CYS A 104 -27.58 25.03 -4.24
CA CYS A 104 -27.59 24.73 -5.66
C CYS A 104 -26.27 25.16 -6.29
N PHE A 105 -25.54 24.24 -6.86
CA PHE A 105 -24.30 24.48 -7.59
C PHE A 105 -24.51 24.19 -9.06
N GLN A 106 -23.93 25.02 -9.93
CA GLN A 106 -23.90 24.81 -11.36
C GLN A 106 -22.44 24.78 -11.80
N ILE A 107 -21.98 23.65 -12.31
CA ILE A 107 -20.60 23.46 -12.76
C ILE A 107 -20.58 22.87 -14.16
N MET A 108 -19.52 23.19 -14.92
CA MET A 108 -19.34 22.62 -16.25
C MET A 108 -18.63 21.28 -16.12
N GLY A 109 -19.16 20.27 -16.78
CA GLY A 109 -18.54 18.98 -16.99
C GLY A 109 -17.99 18.85 -18.40
N GLN A 110 -17.61 17.63 -18.75
CA GLN A 110 -17.16 17.20 -20.07
C GLN A 110 -18.02 16.02 -20.54
N GLU A 111 -17.99 15.75 -21.84
CA GLU A 111 -18.71 14.62 -22.42
C GLU A 111 -18.25 13.30 -21.81
N GLY A 112 -19.18 12.55 -21.22
CA GLY A 112 -18.85 11.28 -20.54
C GLY A 112 -18.43 10.16 -21.51
N GLU A 113 -18.84 10.24 -22.79
CA GLU A 113 -18.45 9.26 -23.80
C GLU A 113 -16.95 9.33 -24.16
N GLU A 114 -16.30 10.48 -23.96
CA GLU A 114 -14.87 10.65 -24.19
C GLU A 114 -14.02 10.09 -23.04
N PHE A 115 -14.63 9.72 -21.90
CA PHE A 115 -13.89 9.18 -20.75
C PHE A 115 -13.38 7.78 -21.06
N PRO A 116 -12.05 7.51 -20.88
CA PRO A 116 -11.46 6.21 -21.16
C PRO A 116 -12.07 5.10 -20.28
N SER A 117 -12.67 4.09 -20.90
CA SER A 117 -13.22 2.94 -20.19
C SER A 117 -12.12 2.11 -19.52
N LEU A 118 -12.45 1.51 -18.38
CA LEU A 118 -11.59 0.52 -17.76
C LEU A 118 -11.52 -0.76 -18.62
N PRO A 119 -10.36 -1.42 -18.66
CA PRO A 119 -10.24 -2.69 -19.38
C PRO A 119 -11.13 -3.76 -18.74
N GLU A 120 -11.71 -4.60 -19.57
CA GLU A 120 -12.37 -5.83 -19.10
C GLU A 120 -11.30 -6.85 -18.71
N ILE A 121 -11.42 -7.41 -17.52
CA ILE A 121 -10.47 -8.38 -16.98
C ILE A 121 -11.11 -9.77 -16.99
N GLU A 122 -10.45 -10.70 -17.68
CA GLU A 122 -10.82 -12.11 -17.63
C GLU A 122 -10.62 -12.68 -16.21
N LYS A 123 -11.65 -13.34 -15.69
CA LYS A 123 -11.65 -13.86 -14.32
C LYS A 123 -11.22 -15.34 -14.24
N ASN A 124 -10.28 -15.75 -15.07
CA ASN A 124 -9.83 -17.15 -15.18
C ASN A 124 -8.88 -17.54 -14.02
N GLN A 125 -8.06 -16.62 -13.54
CA GLN A 125 -7.10 -16.86 -12.47
C GLN A 125 -7.40 -15.90 -11.33
N SER A 126 -7.71 -16.45 -10.15
CA SER A 126 -8.17 -15.64 -9.02
C SER A 126 -7.74 -16.23 -7.69
N ILE A 127 -7.68 -15.38 -6.67
CA ILE A 127 -7.65 -15.73 -5.25
C ILE A 127 -8.67 -14.91 -4.48
N THR A 128 -9.10 -15.43 -3.34
CA THR A 128 -9.98 -14.71 -2.40
C THR A 128 -9.38 -14.75 -1.01
N LEU A 129 -9.33 -13.59 -0.35
CA LEU A 129 -8.86 -13.46 1.02
C LEU A 129 -9.66 -12.35 1.74
N SER A 130 -9.54 -12.27 3.07
CA SER A 130 -10.22 -11.19 3.81
C SER A 130 -9.57 -9.83 3.50
N GLN A 131 -10.36 -8.76 3.54
CA GLN A 131 -9.85 -7.39 3.41
C GLN A 131 -8.81 -7.07 4.48
N PHE A 132 -8.99 -7.61 5.70
CA PHE A 132 -8.00 -7.53 6.77
C PHE A 132 -6.66 -8.14 6.36
N SER A 133 -6.65 -9.39 5.85
CA SER A 133 -5.41 -10.07 5.46
C SER A 133 -4.66 -9.36 4.35
N LEU A 134 -5.39 -8.83 3.34
CA LEU A 134 -4.77 -8.02 2.27
C LEU A 134 -4.16 -6.73 2.82
N LYS A 135 -4.87 -6.03 3.69
CA LYS A 135 -4.40 -4.78 4.30
C LYS A 135 -3.15 -5.00 5.12
N GLU A 136 -3.13 -6.06 5.93
CA GLU A 136 -2.00 -6.40 6.79
C GLU A 136 -0.76 -6.83 6.00
N VAL A 137 -0.93 -7.69 4.99
CA VAL A 137 0.23 -8.12 4.19
C VAL A 137 0.87 -6.96 3.44
N ILE A 138 0.07 -6.04 2.91
CA ILE A 138 0.59 -4.82 2.27
C ILE A 138 1.25 -3.91 3.31
N ARG A 139 0.62 -3.63 4.45
CA ARG A 139 1.19 -2.81 5.53
C ARG A 139 2.56 -3.30 5.97
N GLN A 140 2.73 -4.62 6.02
CA GLN A 140 3.93 -5.27 6.52
C GLN A 140 5.05 -5.39 5.47
N THR A 141 4.81 -5.00 4.23
CA THR A 141 5.81 -5.13 3.14
C THR A 141 6.04 -3.82 2.39
N ILE A 142 5.04 -3.00 2.16
CA ILE A 142 5.05 -1.83 1.26
C ILE A 142 6.15 -0.81 1.54
N PHE A 143 6.62 -0.69 2.79
CA PHE A 143 7.65 0.27 3.18
C PHE A 143 9.05 -0.06 2.61
N SER A 144 9.23 -1.25 2.06
CA SER A 144 10.51 -1.70 1.47
C SER A 144 10.56 -1.57 -0.05
N ILE A 145 9.55 -1.01 -0.71
CA ILE A 145 9.65 -0.68 -2.14
C ILE A 145 10.62 0.48 -2.37
N SER A 146 11.15 0.56 -3.58
CA SER A 146 12.04 1.64 -4.00
C SER A 146 11.25 2.85 -4.52
N ASP A 147 11.70 4.05 -4.19
CA ASP A 147 11.20 5.30 -4.79
C ASP A 147 11.90 5.62 -6.13
N ASN A 148 12.87 4.80 -6.56
CA ASN A 148 13.66 5.04 -7.75
C ASN A 148 13.01 4.42 -8.99
N GLU A 149 12.44 5.24 -9.84
CA GLU A 149 11.80 4.82 -11.09
C GLU A 149 12.74 4.13 -12.11
N ASN A 150 14.05 4.29 -11.98
CA ASN A 150 15.01 3.57 -12.83
C ASN A 150 15.06 2.07 -12.52
N THR A 151 14.60 1.67 -11.33
CA THR A 151 14.45 0.27 -10.92
C THR A 151 12.99 -0.12 -10.85
N LYS A 152 12.28 0.01 -11.97
CA LYS A 152 10.81 -0.07 -12.05
C LYS A 152 10.20 -1.26 -11.30
N LEU A 153 10.78 -2.45 -11.38
CA LEU A 153 10.28 -3.62 -10.66
C LEU A 153 10.36 -3.49 -9.13
N MET A 154 11.33 -2.72 -8.61
CA MET A 154 11.44 -2.47 -7.17
C MET A 154 10.43 -1.43 -6.66
N THR A 155 9.74 -0.69 -7.55
CA THR A 155 8.67 0.25 -7.14
C THR A 155 7.34 -0.46 -6.88
N GLY A 156 7.29 -1.77 -7.04
CA GLY A 156 6.13 -2.60 -6.77
C GLY A 156 6.44 -3.78 -5.86
N GLU A 157 5.40 -4.50 -5.50
CA GLU A 157 5.48 -5.72 -4.71
C GLU A 157 5.22 -6.95 -5.57
N LEU A 158 6.01 -7.97 -5.36
CA LEU A 158 5.77 -9.29 -5.93
C LEU A 158 4.65 -9.98 -5.16
N PHE A 159 3.61 -10.40 -5.86
CA PHE A 159 2.59 -11.33 -5.39
C PHE A 159 2.84 -12.69 -6.03
N GLU A 160 3.17 -13.68 -5.22
CA GLU A 160 3.40 -15.05 -5.68
C GLU A 160 2.47 -16.01 -4.92
N VAL A 161 1.63 -16.72 -5.67
CA VAL A 161 0.72 -17.73 -5.13
C VAL A 161 1.23 -19.11 -5.51
N LYS A 162 1.30 -20.00 -4.54
CA LYS A 162 1.61 -21.43 -4.70
C LYS A 162 0.71 -22.22 -3.77
N ASP A 163 -0.10 -23.08 -4.35
CA ASP A 163 -1.07 -23.90 -3.62
C ASP A 163 -2.02 -23.03 -2.77
N ASP A 164 -1.89 -23.09 -1.47
CA ASP A 164 -2.67 -22.36 -0.47
C ASP A 164 -1.90 -21.23 0.20
N GLN A 165 -0.77 -20.81 -0.36
CA GLN A 165 0.04 -19.72 0.21
C GLN A 165 0.17 -18.54 -0.75
N LEU A 166 -0.10 -17.34 -0.23
CA LEU A 166 0.28 -16.08 -0.86
C LEU A 166 1.56 -15.55 -0.19
N SER A 167 2.58 -15.30 -1.00
CA SER A 167 3.80 -14.62 -0.61
C SER A 167 3.83 -13.23 -1.22
N VAL A 168 4.02 -12.20 -0.39
CA VAL A 168 4.20 -10.82 -0.84
C VAL A 168 5.61 -10.37 -0.50
N VAL A 169 6.32 -9.82 -1.49
CA VAL A 169 7.73 -9.44 -1.36
C VAL A 169 7.97 -8.05 -1.92
N SER A 170 8.70 -7.23 -1.18
CA SER A 170 9.21 -5.94 -1.63
C SER A 170 10.71 -5.80 -1.33
N LEU A 171 11.39 -4.96 -2.11
CA LEU A 171 12.80 -4.66 -1.91
C LEU A 171 13.20 -3.31 -2.54
N ASP A 172 14.25 -2.68 -1.99
CA ASP A 172 14.80 -1.41 -2.50
C ASP A 172 16.34 -1.45 -2.77
N GLY A 173 16.93 -2.64 -2.69
CA GLY A 173 18.38 -2.85 -2.83
C GLY A 173 19.16 -2.75 -1.51
N HIS A 174 18.54 -2.31 -0.42
CA HIS A 174 19.12 -2.25 0.94
C HIS A 174 18.41 -3.14 1.94
N ARG A 175 17.18 -3.51 1.65
CA ARG A 175 16.31 -4.33 2.50
C ARG A 175 15.34 -5.14 1.66
N ILE A 176 14.84 -6.21 2.23
CA ILE A 176 13.80 -7.06 1.64
C ILE A 176 12.78 -7.32 2.74
N SER A 177 11.51 -7.18 2.40
CA SER A 177 10.38 -7.58 3.27
C SER A 177 9.62 -8.70 2.60
N ILE A 178 9.38 -9.77 3.34
CA ILE A 178 8.63 -10.93 2.89
C ILE A 178 7.56 -11.23 3.91
N ARG A 179 6.34 -11.42 3.44
CA ARG A 179 5.22 -11.89 4.24
C ARG A 179 4.54 -13.05 3.56
N HIS A 180 4.25 -14.11 4.33
CA HIS A 180 3.48 -15.27 3.89
C HIS A 180 2.15 -15.29 4.63
N ILE A 181 1.07 -15.54 3.90
CA ILE A 181 -0.25 -15.79 4.47
C ILE A 181 -0.84 -17.05 3.87
N GLU A 182 -1.55 -17.83 4.71
CA GLU A 182 -2.31 -18.98 4.27
C GLU A 182 -3.64 -18.53 3.68
N LEU A 183 -3.96 -19.07 2.51
CA LEU A 183 -5.24 -18.90 1.83
C LEU A 183 -6.19 -20.03 2.27
N LYS A 184 -7.49 -19.78 2.21
CA LYS A 184 -8.49 -20.79 2.62
C LYS A 184 -8.58 -21.96 1.67
N ASP A 185 -8.27 -21.74 0.39
CA ASP A 185 -8.41 -22.72 -0.69
C ASP A 185 -7.09 -22.85 -1.45
N HIS A 186 -6.97 -23.92 -2.24
CA HIS A 186 -5.87 -24.11 -3.18
C HIS A 186 -6.15 -23.37 -4.48
N TYR A 187 -5.15 -22.69 -5.00
CA TYR A 187 -5.26 -21.87 -6.20
C TYR A 187 -4.19 -22.22 -7.23
N ASP A 188 -4.50 -21.98 -8.49
CA ASP A 188 -3.50 -22.08 -9.55
C ASP A 188 -2.35 -21.10 -9.31
N PRO A 189 -1.09 -21.54 -9.47
CA PRO A 189 0.05 -20.70 -9.17
C PRO A 189 0.17 -19.52 -10.14
N PHE A 190 0.50 -18.35 -9.60
CA PHE A 190 0.84 -17.18 -10.39
C PHE A 190 1.92 -16.35 -9.71
N LYS A 191 2.53 -15.48 -10.51
CA LYS A 191 3.58 -14.57 -10.06
C LYS A 191 3.47 -13.27 -10.84
N VAL A 192 3.16 -12.17 -10.13
CA VAL A 192 2.98 -10.84 -10.73
C VAL A 192 3.57 -9.76 -9.86
N VAL A 193 3.92 -8.62 -10.47
CA VAL A 193 4.42 -7.46 -9.74
C VAL A 193 3.39 -6.34 -9.79
N VAL A 194 2.84 -6.02 -8.63
CA VAL A 194 1.79 -5.01 -8.46
C VAL A 194 2.44 -3.68 -8.12
N PRO A 195 2.11 -2.56 -8.81
CA PRO A 195 2.65 -1.25 -8.49
C PRO A 195 2.37 -0.85 -7.03
N GLY A 196 3.39 -0.32 -6.35
CA GLY A 196 3.26 0.11 -4.96
C GLY A 196 2.21 1.20 -4.77
N ASN A 197 2.09 2.15 -5.71
CA ASN A 197 1.05 3.17 -5.66
C ASN A 197 -0.36 2.56 -5.64
N THR A 198 -0.62 1.54 -6.46
CA THR A 198 -1.90 0.83 -6.47
C THR A 198 -2.21 0.23 -5.09
N LEU A 199 -1.22 -0.47 -4.50
CA LEU A 199 -1.39 -1.10 -3.20
C LEU A 199 -1.61 -0.08 -2.07
N GLN A 200 -0.89 1.04 -2.12
CA GLN A 200 -1.07 2.14 -1.17
C GLN A 200 -2.47 2.77 -1.25
N GLU A 201 -3.06 2.88 -2.45
CA GLU A 201 -4.43 3.38 -2.59
C GLU A 201 -5.47 2.33 -2.17
N ILE A 202 -5.26 1.04 -2.47
CA ILE A 202 -6.13 -0.05 -2.01
C ILE A 202 -6.25 -0.06 -0.49
N VAL A 203 -5.14 0.01 0.24
CA VAL A 203 -5.13 0.02 1.72
C VAL A 203 -5.97 1.17 2.32
N LYS A 204 -6.12 2.29 1.60
CA LYS A 204 -6.91 3.45 2.04
C LYS A 204 -8.41 3.30 1.82
N ILE A 205 -8.84 2.40 0.93
CA ILE A 205 -10.23 2.25 0.51
C ILE A 205 -10.90 0.97 1.00
N ILE A 206 -10.14 -0.09 1.27
CA ILE A 206 -10.70 -1.32 1.88
C ILE A 206 -11.00 -1.09 3.36
N SER A 207 -12.10 -1.69 3.86
CA SER A 207 -12.52 -1.59 5.26
C SER A 207 -11.48 -2.18 6.22
N GLY A 208 -10.91 -3.31 5.84
CA GLY A 208 -9.99 -4.09 6.66
C GLY A 208 -10.71 -4.97 7.69
N GLU A 209 -11.99 -5.26 7.48
CA GLU A 209 -12.74 -6.20 8.31
C GLU A 209 -12.39 -7.65 7.96
N MET A 210 -12.44 -8.55 8.98
CA MET A 210 -12.08 -9.96 8.81
C MET A 210 -13.14 -10.75 8.04
N ASP A 211 -14.41 -10.36 8.16
CA ASP A 211 -15.54 -11.05 7.55
C ASP A 211 -15.83 -10.59 6.12
N GLU A 212 -15.22 -9.48 5.69
CA GLU A 212 -15.33 -8.96 4.34
C GLU A 212 -14.19 -9.48 3.47
N ASN A 213 -14.53 -9.95 2.28
CA ASN A 213 -13.56 -10.54 1.35
C ASN A 213 -13.20 -9.58 0.23
N VAL A 214 -12.02 -9.78 -0.32
CA VAL A 214 -11.57 -9.23 -1.59
C VAL A 214 -11.24 -10.38 -2.53
N SER A 215 -11.77 -10.32 -3.75
CA SER A 215 -11.41 -11.23 -4.84
C SER A 215 -10.37 -10.55 -5.74
N ILE A 216 -9.26 -11.22 -5.97
CA ILE A 216 -8.17 -10.71 -6.80
C ILE A 216 -8.09 -11.56 -8.05
N TYR A 217 -8.19 -10.94 -9.22
CA TYR A 217 -8.07 -11.60 -10.53
C TYR A 217 -6.83 -11.09 -11.23
N VAL A 218 -6.11 -12.01 -11.89
CA VAL A 218 -4.83 -11.72 -12.51
C VAL A 218 -4.84 -12.13 -13.98
N THR A 219 -4.32 -11.27 -14.82
CA THR A 219 -4.01 -11.54 -16.23
C THR A 219 -2.53 -11.27 -16.50
N SER A 220 -2.08 -11.46 -17.74
CA SER A 220 -0.69 -11.17 -18.10
C SER A 220 -0.29 -9.68 -17.97
N LYS A 221 -1.25 -8.75 -17.93
CA LYS A 221 -0.98 -7.30 -17.96
C LYS A 221 -1.66 -6.52 -16.84
N HIS A 222 -2.71 -7.08 -16.25
CA HIS A 222 -3.54 -6.36 -15.28
C HIS A 222 -3.83 -7.22 -14.06
N ILE A 223 -4.11 -6.56 -12.97
CA ILE A 223 -4.69 -7.11 -11.74
C ILE A 223 -5.98 -6.36 -11.44
N LEU A 224 -6.99 -7.10 -11.02
CA LEU A 224 -8.29 -6.56 -10.61
C LEU A 224 -8.55 -6.98 -9.16
N PHE A 225 -8.88 -6.03 -8.31
CA PHE A 225 -9.40 -6.26 -6.96
C PHE A 225 -10.89 -5.92 -6.94
N GLU A 226 -11.71 -6.87 -6.53
CA GLU A 226 -13.15 -6.68 -6.35
C GLU A 226 -13.53 -6.88 -4.88
N PHE A 227 -14.16 -5.91 -4.30
CA PHE A 227 -14.69 -5.92 -2.93
C PHE A 227 -15.89 -4.99 -2.85
N ASP A 228 -16.87 -5.35 -2.06
CA ASP A 228 -18.13 -4.62 -1.94
C ASP A 228 -18.72 -4.28 -3.33
N ASN A 229 -18.99 -3.02 -3.58
CA ASN A 229 -19.44 -2.51 -4.87
C ASN A 229 -18.32 -1.83 -5.67
N THR A 230 -17.05 -2.14 -5.36
CA THR A 230 -15.86 -1.46 -5.89
C THR A 230 -14.99 -2.42 -6.69
N ARG A 231 -14.48 -1.93 -7.81
CA ARG A 231 -13.51 -2.60 -8.68
C ARG A 231 -12.29 -1.70 -8.83
N VAL A 232 -11.11 -2.24 -8.54
CA VAL A 232 -9.82 -1.56 -8.72
C VAL A 232 -9.02 -2.33 -9.75
N VAL A 233 -8.78 -1.73 -10.90
CA VAL A 233 -7.98 -2.30 -11.99
C VAL A 233 -6.64 -1.59 -12.05
N SER A 234 -5.55 -2.34 -12.07
CA SER A 234 -4.21 -1.78 -12.22
C SER A 234 -3.41 -2.52 -13.28
N ARG A 235 -2.57 -1.79 -14.01
CA ARG A 235 -1.54 -2.41 -14.83
C ARG A 235 -0.47 -3.02 -13.96
N LEU A 236 0.03 -4.19 -14.37
CA LEU A 236 1.16 -4.84 -13.71
C LEU A 236 2.49 -4.25 -14.19
N LEU A 237 3.51 -4.32 -13.35
CA LEU A 237 4.88 -4.02 -13.76
C LEU A 237 5.44 -5.21 -14.55
N GLU A 238 5.83 -4.97 -15.79
CA GLU A 238 6.36 -6.00 -16.68
C GLU A 238 7.82 -6.33 -16.37
N GLY A 239 8.15 -7.62 -16.36
CA GLY A 239 9.51 -8.11 -16.19
C GLY A 239 9.62 -9.28 -15.20
N GLU A 240 10.79 -9.90 -15.15
CA GLU A 240 11.10 -10.96 -14.19
C GLU A 240 11.59 -10.34 -12.88
N TYR A 241 10.87 -10.59 -11.78
CA TYR A 241 11.26 -10.10 -10.47
C TYR A 241 12.55 -10.78 -9.99
N TYR A 242 13.25 -10.17 -9.07
CA TYR A 242 14.53 -10.65 -8.53
C TYR A 242 14.40 -12.04 -7.90
N LYS A 243 15.46 -12.84 -7.99
CA LYS A 243 15.51 -14.20 -7.41
C LYS A 243 15.77 -14.12 -5.89
N ILE A 244 14.71 -13.87 -5.14
CA ILE A 244 14.77 -13.65 -3.69
C ILE A 244 15.41 -14.83 -2.95
N SER A 245 15.14 -16.08 -3.37
CA SER A 245 15.72 -17.28 -2.74
C SER A 245 17.24 -17.32 -2.75
N GLN A 246 17.89 -16.63 -3.70
CA GLN A 246 19.36 -16.53 -3.75
C GLN A 246 19.93 -15.46 -2.81
N MET A 247 19.09 -14.55 -2.31
CA MET A 247 19.47 -13.46 -1.42
C MET A 247 19.29 -13.83 0.05
N LEU A 248 18.52 -14.88 0.32
CA LEU A 248 18.24 -15.35 1.67
C LEU A 248 19.25 -16.42 2.10
N SER A 249 19.67 -16.34 3.36
CA SER A 249 20.46 -17.39 4.03
C SER A 249 19.76 -17.80 5.33
N SER A 250 19.86 -19.06 5.65
CA SER A 250 19.45 -19.58 6.97
C SER A 250 20.59 -19.57 7.99
N ASP A 251 21.83 -19.32 7.55
CA ASP A 251 23.00 -19.37 8.41
C ASP A 251 23.06 -18.16 9.33
N TYR A 252 23.42 -18.37 10.57
CA TYR A 252 23.68 -17.32 11.54
C TYR A 252 24.78 -17.74 12.53
N GLU A 253 25.53 -16.80 13.04
CA GLU A 253 26.51 -16.98 14.11
C GLU A 253 26.05 -16.37 15.43
N THR A 254 25.10 -15.43 15.37
CA THR A 254 24.53 -14.76 16.54
C THR A 254 23.03 -14.66 16.38
N LYS A 255 22.28 -15.11 17.38
CA LYS A 255 20.83 -14.89 17.53
C LYS A 255 20.59 -14.06 18.76
N ILE A 256 19.74 -13.07 18.67
CA ILE A 256 19.27 -12.31 19.83
C ILE A 256 17.74 -12.31 19.88
N ILE A 257 17.22 -12.35 21.11
CA ILE A 257 15.80 -12.12 21.41
C ILE A 257 15.74 -10.81 22.18
N ILE A 258 14.92 -9.88 21.72
CA ILE A 258 14.83 -8.52 22.28
C ILE A 258 13.39 -8.05 22.32
N ASN A 259 13.03 -7.28 23.35
CA ASN A 259 11.75 -6.61 23.42
C ASN A 259 11.63 -5.56 22.31
N LYS A 260 10.65 -5.76 21.40
CA LYS A 260 10.43 -4.91 20.22
C LYS A 260 10.21 -3.44 20.60
N LYS A 261 9.37 -3.18 21.62
CA LYS A 261 9.00 -1.81 22.00
C LYS A 261 10.17 -1.04 22.60
N GLU A 262 10.99 -1.70 23.44
CA GLU A 262 12.19 -1.09 24.00
C GLU A 262 13.19 -0.76 22.91
N PHE A 263 13.42 -1.71 21.97
CA PHE A 263 14.33 -1.51 20.85
C PHE A 263 13.88 -0.41 19.91
N LEU A 264 12.60 -0.39 19.53
CA LEU A 264 12.02 0.68 18.69
C LEU A 264 12.18 2.05 19.36
N ASN A 265 11.86 2.17 20.65
CA ASN A 265 11.96 3.43 21.38
C ASN A 265 13.42 3.90 21.51
N CYS A 266 14.35 3.00 21.69
CA CYS A 266 15.78 3.31 21.74
C CYS A 266 16.26 3.88 20.39
N ILE A 267 15.92 3.21 19.27
CA ILE A 267 16.27 3.71 17.92
C ILE A 267 15.61 5.05 17.63
N ASP A 268 14.36 5.23 18.03
CA ASP A 268 13.61 6.49 17.83
C ASP A 268 14.29 7.65 18.57
N ARG A 269 14.75 7.45 19.83
CA ARG A 269 15.55 8.44 20.57
C ARG A 269 16.87 8.75 19.87
N ALA A 270 17.60 7.72 19.40
CA ALA A 270 18.86 7.90 18.68
C ALA A 270 18.67 8.70 17.39
N SER A 271 17.54 8.49 16.69
CA SER A 271 17.22 9.16 15.42
C SER A 271 17.07 10.67 15.56
N LEU A 272 16.81 11.21 16.76
CA LEU A 272 16.74 12.65 17.01
C LEU A 272 18.08 13.37 16.74
N LEU A 273 19.18 12.64 16.78
CA LEU A 273 20.51 13.16 16.51
C LEU A 273 20.94 13.01 15.04
N ILE A 274 20.06 12.50 14.18
CA ILE A 274 20.34 12.27 12.75
C ILE A 274 19.47 13.20 11.92
N ARG A 275 20.08 13.93 10.99
CA ARG A 275 19.32 14.62 9.92
C ARG A 275 19.16 13.68 8.73
N GLU A 276 18.07 13.83 7.99
CA GLU A 276 17.83 13.07 6.76
C GLU A 276 18.98 13.18 5.75
N SER A 277 19.67 14.33 5.72
CA SER A 277 20.83 14.58 4.86
C SER A 277 22.09 13.81 5.28
N ASP A 278 22.25 13.45 6.55
CA ASP A 278 23.52 12.97 7.08
C ASP A 278 23.75 11.47 6.94
N LYS A 279 22.70 10.69 6.66
CA LYS A 279 22.72 9.21 6.46
C LYS A 279 23.63 8.45 7.42
N LYS A 280 23.81 8.97 8.66
CA LYS A 280 24.68 8.34 9.65
C LYS A 280 24.03 7.07 10.19
N PRO A 281 24.78 5.96 10.30
CA PRO A 281 24.28 4.76 10.94
C PRO A 281 24.21 4.91 12.45
N ILE A 282 23.29 4.17 13.06
CA ILE A 282 23.40 3.78 14.46
C ILE A 282 24.36 2.58 14.56
N ILE A 283 25.15 2.53 15.62
CA ILE A 283 26.10 1.44 15.86
C ILE A 283 25.55 0.61 17.02
N ILE A 284 25.42 -0.68 16.77
CA ILE A 284 24.90 -1.66 17.72
C ILE A 284 26.03 -2.58 18.13
N ASN A 285 26.34 -2.58 19.44
CA ASN A 285 27.29 -3.49 20.05
C ASN A 285 26.53 -4.55 20.86
N ILE A 286 26.60 -5.79 20.42
CA ILE A 286 25.93 -6.95 21.02
C ILE A 286 26.95 -7.70 21.87
N THR A 287 26.68 -7.82 23.15
CA THR A 287 27.46 -8.59 24.11
C THR A 287 26.57 -9.62 24.82
N ASP A 288 27.13 -10.38 25.80
CA ASP A 288 26.43 -11.57 26.36
C ASP A 288 25.00 -11.35 26.83
N HIS A 289 24.68 -10.21 27.44
CA HIS A 289 23.36 -9.96 28.02
C HIS A 289 22.75 -8.62 27.62
N SER A 290 23.46 -7.85 26.79
CA SER A 290 23.01 -6.51 26.44
C SER A 290 23.32 -6.14 25.00
N LEU A 291 22.48 -5.29 24.46
CA LEU A 291 22.65 -4.57 23.22
C LEU A 291 22.87 -3.09 23.57
N LYS A 292 24.06 -2.56 23.28
CA LYS A 292 24.34 -1.13 23.38
C LYS A 292 24.19 -0.46 22.03
N LEU A 293 23.30 0.51 21.95
CA LEU A 293 23.10 1.35 20.77
C LEU A 293 23.83 2.67 20.98
N ASN A 294 24.70 3.01 20.04
CA ASN A 294 25.48 4.23 20.03
C ASN A 294 25.22 5.04 18.77
N ILE A 295 25.15 6.35 18.93
CA ILE A 295 25.24 7.30 17.85
C ILE A 295 26.14 8.46 18.24
N ASN A 296 26.96 8.91 17.27
CA ASN A 296 27.75 10.12 17.38
C ASN A 296 27.53 10.97 16.13
N SER A 297 26.98 12.16 16.30
CA SER A 297 26.69 13.10 15.23
C SER A 297 27.27 14.49 15.54
N PHE A 298 27.10 15.43 14.60
CA PHE A 298 27.46 16.83 14.83
C PHE A 298 26.66 17.47 15.98
N PHE A 299 25.45 16.97 16.25
CA PHE A 299 24.53 17.53 17.27
C PHE A 299 24.76 16.97 18.66
N GLY A 300 25.53 15.89 18.79
CA GLY A 300 25.78 15.23 20.04
C GLY A 300 25.88 13.72 19.90
N SER A 301 25.94 13.06 21.03
CA SER A 301 26.02 11.60 21.12
C SER A 301 24.96 11.05 22.06
N MET A 302 24.56 9.82 21.80
CA MET A 302 23.68 9.04 22.65
C MET A 302 24.24 7.64 22.78
N GLU A 303 24.17 7.10 23.98
CA GLU A 303 24.41 5.69 24.27
C GLU A 303 23.26 5.18 25.12
N GLU A 304 22.69 4.04 24.74
CA GLU A 304 21.63 3.38 25.52
C GLU A 304 21.82 1.86 25.46
N GLU A 305 21.54 1.19 26.59
CA GLU A 305 21.71 -0.25 26.75
C GLU A 305 20.35 -0.90 26.98
N ILE A 306 20.10 -2.01 26.26
CA ILE A 306 18.90 -2.82 26.34
C ILE A 306 19.29 -4.24 26.71
N LEU A 307 18.54 -4.88 27.58
CA LEU A 307 18.74 -6.28 27.94
C LEU A 307 18.25 -7.19 26.80
N ILE A 308 19.03 -8.23 26.51
CA ILE A 308 18.73 -9.21 25.47
C ILE A 308 19.01 -10.63 25.97
N GLN A 309 18.42 -11.61 25.28
CA GLN A 309 18.89 -12.99 25.32
C GLN A 309 19.75 -13.22 24.08
N LYS A 310 20.97 -13.70 24.22
CA LYS A 310 21.91 -13.92 23.12
C LYS A 310 22.39 -15.36 23.08
N GLU A 311 22.46 -15.88 21.87
CA GLU A 311 23.19 -17.09 21.52
C GLU A 311 24.28 -16.72 20.49
N GLY A 312 25.47 -17.27 20.64
CA GLY A 312 26.56 -17.08 19.68
C GLY A 312 27.56 -15.97 20.09
N ARG A 313 28.19 -15.34 19.08
CA ARG A 313 29.34 -14.43 19.28
C ARG A 313 28.90 -13.00 19.56
N ASP A 314 29.81 -12.24 20.18
CA ASP A 314 29.67 -10.79 20.26
C ASP A 314 29.81 -10.16 18.87
N LEU A 315 29.10 -9.08 18.63
CA LEU A 315 29.07 -8.44 17.33
C LEU A 315 28.90 -6.93 17.42
N LEU A 316 29.69 -6.21 16.62
CA LEU A 316 29.55 -4.77 16.41
C LEU A 316 29.11 -4.52 14.95
N ILE A 317 27.96 -3.86 14.77
CA ILE A 317 27.34 -3.69 13.45
C ILE A 317 26.63 -2.34 13.36
N GLY A 318 26.59 -1.76 12.16
CA GLY A 318 25.93 -0.48 11.88
C GLY A 318 24.71 -0.65 11.00
N PHE A 319 23.64 0.11 11.28
CA PHE A 319 22.43 0.12 10.46
C PHE A 319 21.90 1.52 10.20
N ASN A 320 21.17 1.66 9.11
CA ASN A 320 20.28 2.81 8.93
C ASN A 320 19.08 2.66 9.90
N PRO A 321 18.90 3.59 10.85
CA PRO A 321 17.83 3.48 11.85
C PRO A 321 16.43 3.41 11.24
N LYS A 322 16.19 4.12 10.13
CA LYS A 322 14.90 4.10 9.44
C LYS A 322 14.51 2.68 9.03
N PHE A 323 15.43 1.89 8.48
CA PHE A 323 15.12 0.54 8.00
C PHE A 323 14.74 -0.41 9.15
N LEU A 324 15.40 -0.28 10.29
CA LEU A 324 14.99 -1.03 11.49
C LEU A 324 13.66 -0.57 12.03
N MET A 325 13.43 0.75 12.16
CA MET A 325 12.16 1.29 12.66
C MET A 325 10.98 0.89 11.79
N ASP A 326 11.13 0.91 10.46
CA ASP A 326 10.05 0.54 9.54
C ASP A 326 9.59 -0.90 9.79
N VAL A 327 10.52 -1.84 9.97
CA VAL A 327 10.24 -3.24 10.30
C VAL A 327 9.61 -3.36 11.70
N LEU A 328 10.20 -2.72 12.71
CA LEU A 328 9.72 -2.82 14.09
C LEU A 328 8.32 -2.24 14.29
N ARG A 329 7.91 -1.29 13.47
CA ARG A 329 6.56 -0.69 13.51
C ARG A 329 5.47 -1.60 12.97
N VAL A 330 5.81 -2.56 12.15
CA VAL A 330 4.83 -3.43 11.48
C VAL A 330 4.76 -4.85 12.03
N ILE A 331 5.74 -5.27 12.81
CA ILE A 331 5.70 -6.54 13.55
C ILE A 331 4.78 -6.38 14.76
N ASP A 332 3.91 -7.37 14.99
CA ASP A 332 2.95 -7.34 16.11
C ASP A 332 3.49 -8.05 17.38
N ASP A 333 4.52 -8.90 17.25
CA ASP A 333 5.14 -9.63 18.35
C ASP A 333 5.74 -8.68 19.41
N GLU A 334 5.68 -9.06 20.68
CA GLU A 334 6.31 -8.33 21.79
C GLU A 334 7.81 -8.55 21.84
N GLU A 335 8.27 -9.77 21.58
CA GLU A 335 9.67 -10.15 21.45
C GLU A 335 9.97 -10.56 20.02
N ILE A 336 11.12 -10.16 19.51
CA ILE A 336 11.55 -10.46 18.15
C ILE A 336 12.88 -11.22 18.13
N ASN A 337 13.01 -12.11 17.15
CA ASN A 337 14.25 -12.82 16.88
C ASN A 337 15.06 -12.07 15.80
N ILE A 338 16.30 -11.76 16.10
CA ILE A 338 17.26 -11.14 15.16
C ILE A 338 18.42 -12.09 14.95
N TYR A 339 18.73 -12.38 13.69
CA TYR A 339 19.76 -13.31 13.28
C TYR A 339 20.85 -12.55 12.51
N LEU A 340 22.10 -12.79 12.86
CA LEU A 340 23.29 -12.09 12.37
C LEU A 340 24.41 -13.09 12.07
N VAL A 341 25.16 -12.86 11.01
CA VAL A 341 26.34 -13.68 10.67
C VAL A 341 27.63 -12.94 11.03
N ASN A 342 27.81 -11.74 10.49
CA ASN A 342 29.01 -10.92 10.71
C ASN A 342 28.68 -9.43 10.43
N PRO A 343 29.61 -8.47 10.69
CA PRO A 343 29.35 -7.04 10.54
C PRO A 343 29.03 -6.57 9.09
N LYS A 344 29.25 -7.42 8.09
CA LYS A 344 29.04 -7.08 6.66
C LYS A 344 27.91 -7.88 6.01
N ALA A 345 27.42 -8.93 6.67
CA ALA A 345 26.33 -9.75 6.19
C ALA A 345 24.99 -9.15 6.58
N PRO A 346 23.91 -9.47 5.86
CA PRO A 346 22.55 -9.01 6.20
C PRO A 346 22.13 -9.42 7.62
N CYS A 347 21.33 -8.56 8.24
CA CYS A 347 20.55 -8.89 9.43
C CYS A 347 19.21 -9.47 8.99
N TYR A 348 18.73 -10.50 9.66
CA TYR A 348 17.42 -11.08 9.46
C TYR A 348 16.58 -10.91 10.71
N ILE A 349 15.34 -10.43 10.54
CA ILE A 349 14.31 -10.40 11.58
C ILE A 349 13.18 -11.30 11.09
N LYS A 350 12.96 -12.43 11.76
CA LYS A 350 11.98 -13.43 11.35
C LYS A 350 11.40 -14.16 12.54
N ASP A 351 10.17 -14.63 12.39
CA ASP A 351 9.51 -15.50 13.37
C ASP A 351 9.88 -16.99 13.14
N ASP A 352 9.60 -17.80 14.14
CA ASP A 352 9.84 -19.25 14.06
C ASP A 352 8.76 -19.97 13.21
N ALA A 353 7.60 -19.34 13.00
CA ALA A 353 6.51 -19.87 12.18
C ALA A 353 6.74 -19.65 10.66
N GLY A 354 7.71 -18.79 10.28
CA GLY A 354 8.00 -18.48 8.90
C GLY A 354 6.95 -17.60 8.23
N THR A 355 6.18 -16.83 9.03
CA THR A 355 5.14 -15.93 8.49
C THR A 355 5.72 -14.66 7.94
N TYR A 356 6.86 -14.20 8.46
CA TYR A 356 7.59 -13.05 7.93
C TYR A 356 9.12 -13.25 7.95
N ASN A 357 9.78 -12.57 7.03
CA ASN A 357 11.25 -12.50 7.00
C ASN A 357 11.67 -11.13 6.46
N TYR A 358 12.32 -10.35 7.29
CA TYR A 358 12.89 -9.05 6.94
C TYR A 358 14.40 -9.13 6.89
N LEU A 359 14.98 -8.76 5.75
CA LEU A 359 16.41 -8.67 5.54
C LEU A 359 16.81 -7.19 5.48
N ILE A 360 17.84 -6.79 6.24
CA ILE A 360 18.37 -5.42 6.24
C ILE A 360 19.89 -5.49 6.07
N LEU A 361 20.40 -4.80 5.05
CA LEU A 361 21.84 -4.68 4.84
C LEU A 361 22.46 -3.74 5.88
N PRO A 362 23.61 -4.11 6.47
CA PRO A 362 24.36 -3.23 7.35
C PRO A 362 24.99 -2.07 6.57
N VAL A 363 25.28 -1.00 7.30
CA VAL A 363 26.02 0.16 6.79
C VAL A 363 27.44 0.12 7.31
N ASN A 364 28.43 0.31 6.42
CA ASN A 364 29.82 0.44 6.82
C ASN A 364 30.00 1.73 7.64
N PHE A 365 30.68 1.64 8.74
CA PHE A 365 31.08 2.76 9.59
C PHE A 365 32.58 2.69 9.88
N ASN A 366 33.24 3.83 9.89
CA ASN A 366 34.63 3.94 10.31
C ASN A 366 34.67 4.12 11.82
N HIS A 367 35.52 3.36 12.48
CA HIS A 367 35.82 3.50 13.91
C HIS A 367 36.51 4.83 14.21
#